data_1a02ea5cd533b9cfe88c301984a13c3c
#
_entry.id   1a02ea5cd533b9cfe88c301984a13c3c
#
_cell.length_a   1.000
_cell.length_b   1.000
_cell.length_c   1.000
_cell.angle_alpha   90.00
_cell.angle_beta   90.00
_cell.angle_gamma   90.00
#
_symmetry.space_group_name_H-M   'P 1'
#
loop_
_entity.id
_entity.type
_entity.pdbx_description
1 polymer ?
#
loop_
_entity_poly.entity_id
_entity_poly.type
_entity_poly.pdbx_seq_one_letter_code
_entity_poly.pdbx_strand_id
1 'polypeptide(L)'
;MSAETPIPEKPVPRNPLIQTALIRGLARLIFGLTGWKAVGVPPAGVPKYVMICAPHTSYWDGFWMLGCASILHIDLRFLGKHTMFKGPLGWLLKGLGAVPVIRSQRQNTVQQAAAWFDSSEAFLLGVAPEGTRKLTEGWKTGFYWIAMEAKVPIACAFIDYATKTGGFLKDLIHPTGDIDKDFDLFRQAYAKITPKFPEKMSPIRPLPQPKAPPAAA
;
A
#
# COMPACT_ATOMS: atom_id res chain seq x y z
N MET A 1 10.93 -24.26 -19.08
CA MET A 1 9.93 -23.30 -19.63
C MET A 1 9.72 -22.22 -18.58
N SER A 2 10.42 -21.10 -18.75
CA SER A 2 10.26 -19.92 -17.91
C SER A 2 8.85 -19.37 -18.16
N ALA A 3 7.97 -19.45 -17.15
CA ALA A 3 6.69 -18.76 -17.23
C ALA A 3 7.00 -17.25 -17.26
N GLU A 4 6.94 -16.66 -18.44
CA GLU A 4 7.00 -15.22 -18.58
C GLU A 4 5.97 -14.60 -17.67
N THR A 5 6.44 -13.71 -16.82
CA THR A 5 5.59 -12.89 -15.97
C THR A 5 4.75 -12.03 -16.90
N PRO A 6 3.41 -12.10 -16.86
CA PRO A 6 2.62 -11.23 -17.69
C PRO A 6 2.86 -9.78 -17.26
N ILE A 7 3.71 -9.07 -17.99
CA ILE A 7 3.77 -7.62 -17.95
C ILE A 7 2.37 -7.14 -18.32
N PRO A 8 1.79 -6.20 -17.58
CA PRO A 8 0.46 -5.70 -17.93
C PRO A 8 0.50 -5.06 -19.31
N GLU A 9 -0.16 -5.68 -20.28
CA GLU A 9 -0.28 -5.18 -21.66
C GLU A 9 -1.07 -3.87 -21.74
N LYS A 10 -1.78 -3.49 -20.70
CA LYS A 10 -2.63 -2.29 -20.63
C LYS A 10 -2.51 -1.61 -19.29
N PRO A 11 -2.54 -0.26 -19.26
CA PRO A 11 -2.60 0.49 -18.01
C PRO A 11 -3.79 0.04 -17.17
N VAL A 12 -3.60 0.03 -15.86
CA VAL A 12 -4.68 -0.31 -14.92
C VAL A 12 -5.81 0.70 -15.10
N PRO A 13 -7.04 0.27 -15.43
CA PRO A 13 -8.14 1.21 -15.63
C PRO A 13 -8.32 2.04 -14.36
N ARG A 14 -8.47 3.35 -14.52
CA ARG A 14 -8.93 4.22 -13.41
C ARG A 14 -10.29 3.70 -12.94
N ASN A 15 -10.43 3.56 -11.71
CA ASN A 15 -10.97 2.93 -10.68
C ASN A 15 -12.35 2.92 -10.42
N PRO A 16 -12.53 2.05 -9.95
CA PRO A 16 -13.42 1.17 -9.51
C PRO A 16 -14.37 1.72 -8.49
N LEU A 17 -15.07 0.77 -7.92
CA LEU A 17 -16.21 0.92 -6.98
C LEU A 17 -15.97 1.98 -5.90
N ILE A 18 -14.78 2.03 -5.29
CA ILE A 18 -14.50 2.96 -4.19
C ILE A 18 -14.54 4.46 -4.59
N GLN A 19 -14.42 4.78 -5.88
CA GLN A 19 -14.46 6.16 -6.37
C GLN A 19 -15.86 6.59 -6.85
N THR A 20 -16.83 5.70 -6.83
CA THR A 20 -18.21 6.08 -7.17
C THR A 20 -18.79 7.09 -6.17
N ALA A 21 -19.65 7.98 -6.64
CA ALA A 21 -20.31 8.95 -5.78
C ALA A 21 -21.12 8.29 -4.65
N LEU A 22 -21.73 7.13 -4.93
CA LEU A 22 -22.50 6.35 -3.95
C LEU A 22 -21.61 5.86 -2.80
N ILE A 23 -20.49 5.20 -3.12
CA ILE A 23 -19.56 4.68 -2.09
C ILE A 23 -18.95 5.84 -1.29
N ARG A 24 -18.62 6.94 -1.94
CA ARG A 24 -18.12 8.13 -1.26
C ARG A 24 -19.15 8.76 -0.33
N GLY A 25 -20.41 8.83 -0.76
CA GLY A 25 -21.51 9.30 0.09
C GLY A 25 -21.68 8.43 1.33
N LEU A 26 -21.68 7.09 1.15
CA LEU A 26 -21.74 6.12 2.23
C LEU A 26 -20.52 6.23 3.17
N ALA A 27 -19.32 6.37 2.63
CA ALA A 27 -18.11 6.56 3.43
C ALA A 27 -18.20 7.83 4.30
N ARG A 28 -18.63 8.97 3.73
CA ARG A 28 -18.84 10.21 4.48
C ARG A 28 -19.87 10.05 5.59
N LEU A 29 -20.97 9.37 5.32
CA LEU A 29 -22.01 9.09 6.32
C LEU A 29 -21.45 8.25 7.47
N ILE A 30 -20.77 7.13 7.17
CA ILE A 30 -20.16 6.26 8.19
C ILE A 30 -19.13 7.02 9.02
N PHE A 31 -18.26 7.80 8.37
CA PHE A 31 -17.25 8.61 9.05
C PHE A 31 -17.91 9.63 9.98
N GLY A 32 -18.96 10.32 9.52
CA GLY A 32 -19.70 11.26 10.34
C GLY A 32 -20.37 10.62 11.56
N LEU A 33 -21.05 9.48 11.36
CA LEU A 33 -21.74 8.76 12.45
C LEU A 33 -20.78 8.16 13.48
N THR A 34 -19.60 7.77 13.07
CA THR A 34 -18.58 7.12 13.95
C THR A 34 -17.56 8.09 14.53
N GLY A 35 -17.57 9.35 14.08
CA GLY A 35 -16.63 10.38 14.49
C GLY A 35 -15.23 10.26 13.84
N TRP A 36 -15.09 9.44 12.80
CA TRP A 36 -13.85 9.34 12.04
C TRP A 36 -13.68 10.50 11.07
N LYS A 37 -12.43 10.87 10.79
CA LYS A 37 -12.10 11.93 9.83
C LYS A 37 -11.04 11.45 8.85
N ALA A 38 -11.28 11.71 7.57
CA ALA A 38 -10.25 11.55 6.54
C ALA A 38 -9.44 12.87 6.49
N VAL A 39 -8.14 12.79 6.68
CA VAL A 39 -7.24 13.95 6.84
C VAL A 39 -6.01 13.83 5.94
N GLY A 40 -5.33 14.97 5.75
CA GLY A 40 -4.21 15.06 4.83
C GLY A 40 -4.65 15.19 3.38
N VAL A 41 -3.69 15.48 2.53
CA VAL A 41 -3.91 15.66 1.10
C VAL A 41 -3.01 14.67 0.36
N PRO A 42 -3.53 13.96 -0.66
CA PRO A 42 -2.66 13.19 -1.54
C PRO A 42 -1.54 14.06 -2.09
N PRO A 43 -0.33 13.53 -2.33
CA PRO A 43 0.78 14.32 -2.84
C PRO A 43 0.41 15.04 -4.13
N ALA A 44 0.33 16.39 -4.08
CA ALA A 44 -0.04 17.19 -5.23
C ALA A 44 1.08 17.17 -6.29
N GLY A 45 0.70 17.01 -7.56
CA GLY A 45 1.67 17.00 -8.67
C GLY A 45 2.53 15.74 -8.77
N VAL A 46 2.31 14.74 -7.93
CA VAL A 46 3.04 13.46 -7.95
C VAL A 46 2.10 12.35 -8.40
N PRO A 47 2.07 12.02 -9.70
CA PRO A 47 1.10 11.06 -10.23
C PRO A 47 1.44 9.61 -9.89
N LYS A 48 2.68 9.31 -9.48
CA LYS A 48 3.16 7.96 -9.21
C LYS A 48 3.89 7.90 -7.87
N TYR A 49 3.45 7.02 -6.98
CA TYR A 49 4.11 6.80 -5.69
C TYR A 49 3.71 5.48 -5.05
N VAL A 50 4.59 4.95 -4.22
CA VAL A 50 4.25 3.86 -3.30
C VAL A 50 3.64 4.48 -2.05
N MET A 51 2.50 3.98 -1.59
CA MET A 51 1.87 4.40 -0.34
C MET A 51 2.03 3.29 0.69
N ILE A 52 2.73 3.55 1.78
CA ILE A 52 2.74 2.62 2.91
C ILE A 52 1.58 2.92 3.85
N CYS A 53 0.87 1.86 4.25
CA CYS A 53 -0.28 1.93 5.15
C CYS A 53 0.11 1.24 6.45
N ALA A 54 0.50 2.03 7.45
CA ALA A 54 0.96 1.53 8.74
C ALA A 54 0.40 2.37 9.91
N PRO A 55 0.38 1.85 11.13
CA PRO A 55 0.49 0.43 11.50
C PRO A 55 -0.70 -0.39 11.02
N HIS A 56 -0.47 -1.69 10.69
CA HIS A 56 -1.53 -2.59 10.22
C HIS A 56 -1.77 -3.74 11.21
N THR A 57 -2.65 -3.52 12.18
CA THR A 57 -2.90 -4.44 13.31
C THR A 57 -4.28 -5.08 13.29
N SER A 58 -5.18 -4.63 12.38
CA SER A 58 -6.57 -5.05 12.32
C SER A 58 -7.11 -5.13 10.88
N TYR A 59 -8.17 -5.90 10.68
CA TYR A 59 -8.97 -5.85 9.44
C TYR A 59 -9.70 -4.51 9.27
N TRP A 60 -10.00 -3.83 10.39
CA TRP A 60 -10.65 -2.52 10.36
C TRP A 60 -9.77 -1.44 9.75
N ASP A 61 -8.44 -1.60 9.78
CA ASP A 61 -7.52 -0.62 9.16
C ASP A 61 -7.77 -0.54 7.65
N GLY A 62 -7.99 -1.71 7.00
CA GLY A 62 -8.35 -1.77 5.59
C GLY A 62 -9.70 -1.11 5.29
N PHE A 63 -10.69 -1.32 6.16
CA PHE A 63 -12.01 -0.69 6.02
C PHE A 63 -11.91 0.84 6.09
N TRP A 64 -11.25 1.37 7.13
CA TRP A 64 -11.05 2.81 7.27
C TRP A 64 -10.19 3.39 6.15
N MET A 65 -9.14 2.67 5.72
CA MET A 65 -8.29 3.11 4.61
C MET A 65 -9.06 3.21 3.28
N LEU A 66 -9.94 2.25 2.97
CA LEU A 66 -10.80 2.32 1.78
C LEU A 66 -11.79 3.51 1.87
N GLY A 67 -12.32 3.79 3.06
CA GLY A 67 -13.14 4.97 3.31
C GLY A 67 -12.37 6.27 3.08
N CYS A 68 -11.15 6.38 3.64
CA CYS A 68 -10.25 7.51 3.39
C CYS A 68 -9.95 7.66 1.90
N ALA A 69 -9.61 6.55 1.21
CA ALA A 69 -9.32 6.55 -0.21
C ALA A 69 -10.49 7.07 -1.05
N SER A 70 -11.72 6.70 -0.68
CA SER A 70 -12.93 7.20 -1.35
C SER A 70 -13.16 8.70 -1.10
N ILE A 71 -13.05 9.14 0.16
CA ILE A 71 -13.31 10.54 0.57
C ILE A 71 -12.25 11.48 0.00
N LEU A 72 -10.98 11.08 0.00
CA LEU A 72 -9.84 11.86 -0.45
C LEU A 72 -9.54 11.70 -1.96
N HIS A 73 -10.39 10.99 -2.70
CA HIS A 73 -10.24 10.74 -4.14
C HIS A 73 -8.93 10.03 -4.53
N ILE A 74 -8.50 9.08 -3.69
CA ILE A 74 -7.27 8.32 -3.89
C ILE A 74 -7.56 7.08 -4.75
N ASP A 75 -6.92 6.96 -5.90
CA ASP A 75 -7.01 5.76 -6.74
C ASP A 75 -6.07 4.66 -6.21
N LEU A 76 -6.41 4.15 -5.04
CA LEU A 76 -5.62 3.16 -4.31
C LEU A 76 -5.58 1.82 -5.04
N ARG A 77 -4.37 1.34 -5.32
CA ARG A 77 -4.10 -0.01 -5.81
C ARG A 77 -3.35 -0.79 -4.74
N PHE A 78 -3.62 -2.10 -4.66
CA PHE A 78 -2.90 -2.96 -3.74
C PHE A 78 -2.66 -4.35 -4.34
N LEU A 79 -1.57 -5.00 -3.92
CA LEU A 79 -1.16 -6.27 -4.50
C LEU A 79 -1.98 -7.44 -3.94
N GLY A 80 -2.70 -8.12 -4.81
CA GLY A 80 -3.45 -9.33 -4.51
C GLY A 80 -2.79 -10.58 -5.09
N LYS A 81 -2.86 -11.72 -4.40
CA LYS A 81 -2.37 -12.99 -4.96
C LYS A 81 -3.20 -13.35 -6.21
N HIS A 82 -2.54 -13.63 -7.33
CA HIS A 82 -3.21 -13.89 -8.62
C HIS A 82 -4.31 -14.96 -8.54
N THR A 83 -4.13 -15.96 -7.67
CA THR A 83 -5.12 -17.03 -7.48
C THR A 83 -6.47 -16.55 -6.93
N MET A 84 -6.53 -15.37 -6.31
CA MET A 84 -7.75 -14.78 -5.77
C MET A 84 -8.59 -14.05 -6.81
N PHE A 85 -8.06 -13.87 -8.03
CA PHE A 85 -8.74 -13.12 -9.10
C PHE A 85 -9.65 -13.98 -9.99
N LYS A 86 -10.07 -15.14 -9.49
CA LYS A 86 -11.01 -16.04 -10.18
C LYS A 86 -12.45 -15.81 -9.71
N GLY A 87 -13.42 -15.91 -10.64
CA GLY A 87 -14.85 -15.81 -10.32
C GLY A 87 -15.31 -14.47 -9.72
N PRO A 88 -16.44 -14.45 -8.99
CA PRO A 88 -17.04 -13.23 -8.43
C PRO A 88 -16.11 -12.47 -7.46
N LEU A 89 -15.34 -13.21 -6.66
CA LEU A 89 -14.36 -12.62 -5.76
C LEU A 89 -13.28 -11.84 -6.53
N GLY A 90 -12.83 -12.35 -7.66
CA GLY A 90 -11.86 -11.68 -8.51
C GLY A 90 -12.40 -10.36 -9.08
N TRP A 91 -13.66 -10.35 -9.47
CA TRP A 91 -14.34 -9.13 -9.90
C TRP A 91 -14.42 -8.08 -8.78
N LEU A 92 -14.83 -8.49 -7.58
CA LEU A 92 -14.89 -7.61 -6.41
C LEU A 92 -13.51 -7.06 -6.06
N LEU A 93 -12.48 -7.91 -6.01
CA LEU A 93 -11.11 -7.48 -5.70
C LEU A 93 -10.58 -6.46 -6.70
N LYS A 94 -10.80 -6.67 -8.01
CA LYS A 94 -10.47 -5.68 -9.05
C LYS A 94 -11.24 -4.38 -8.82
N GLY A 95 -12.52 -4.48 -8.51
CA GLY A 95 -13.38 -3.36 -8.16
C GLY A 95 -12.89 -2.59 -6.93
N LEU A 96 -12.23 -3.19 -5.99
CA LEU A 96 -11.60 -2.57 -4.82
C LEU A 96 -10.18 -2.06 -5.08
N GLY A 97 -9.65 -2.18 -6.29
CA GLY A 97 -8.34 -1.69 -6.66
C GLY A 97 -7.20 -2.72 -6.54
N ALA A 98 -7.51 -4.00 -6.31
CA ALA A 98 -6.48 -5.02 -6.26
C ALA A 98 -5.87 -5.29 -7.64
N VAL A 99 -4.54 -5.40 -7.71
CA VAL A 99 -3.78 -5.84 -8.88
C VAL A 99 -3.15 -7.20 -8.62
N PRO A 100 -3.25 -8.14 -9.60
CA PRO A 100 -2.73 -9.49 -9.41
C PRO A 100 -1.21 -9.52 -9.45
N VAL A 101 -0.59 -10.27 -8.53
CA VAL A 101 0.84 -10.57 -8.56
C VAL A 101 1.09 -12.04 -8.30
N ILE A 102 2.14 -12.57 -8.95
CA ILE A 102 2.66 -13.90 -8.73
C ILE A 102 3.72 -13.81 -7.64
N ARG A 103 3.39 -14.26 -6.42
CA ARG A 103 4.27 -14.14 -5.24
C ARG A 103 5.29 -15.25 -5.09
N SER A 104 5.30 -16.24 -5.99
CA SER A 104 6.20 -17.40 -5.90
C SER A 104 7.69 -17.06 -6.10
N GLN A 105 7.97 -15.92 -6.74
CA GLN A 105 9.33 -15.43 -6.98
C GLN A 105 9.41 -13.97 -6.55
N ARG A 106 10.12 -13.69 -5.44
CA ARG A 106 10.13 -12.35 -4.82
C ARG A 106 10.76 -11.25 -5.69
N GLN A 107 11.85 -11.55 -6.39
CA GLN A 107 12.45 -10.61 -7.35
C GLN A 107 11.46 -10.21 -8.44
N ASN A 108 10.68 -11.16 -8.95
CA ASN A 108 9.65 -10.88 -9.92
C ASN A 108 8.53 -9.98 -9.38
N THR A 109 8.28 -9.97 -8.06
CA THR A 109 7.24 -9.10 -7.47
C THR A 109 7.64 -7.62 -7.53
N VAL A 110 8.90 -7.29 -7.30
CA VAL A 110 9.41 -5.91 -7.40
C VAL A 110 9.35 -5.46 -8.85
N GLN A 111 9.88 -6.26 -9.77
CA GLN A 111 9.86 -5.97 -11.21
C GLN A 111 8.44 -5.87 -11.78
N GLN A 112 7.54 -6.79 -11.37
CA GLN A 112 6.13 -6.74 -11.74
C GLN A 112 5.45 -5.45 -11.27
N ALA A 113 5.74 -5.05 -10.03
CA ALA A 113 5.18 -3.83 -9.48
C ALA A 113 5.76 -2.58 -10.18
N ALA A 114 7.06 -2.55 -10.46
CA ALA A 114 7.69 -1.46 -11.21
C ALA A 114 7.09 -1.33 -12.62
N ALA A 115 6.82 -2.43 -13.31
CA ALA A 115 6.20 -2.42 -14.63
C ALA A 115 4.79 -1.78 -14.63
N TRP A 116 4.04 -1.87 -13.51
CA TRP A 116 2.77 -1.15 -13.39
C TRP A 116 2.96 0.37 -13.33
N PHE A 117 4.03 0.83 -12.69
CA PHE A 117 4.39 2.25 -12.68
C PHE A 117 4.78 2.74 -14.09
N ASP A 118 5.53 1.94 -14.83
CA ASP A 118 5.98 2.30 -16.18
C ASP A 118 4.82 2.36 -17.17
N SER A 119 3.91 1.40 -17.10
CA SER A 119 2.76 1.29 -18.01
C SER A 119 1.61 2.25 -17.73
N SER A 120 1.66 3.03 -16.66
CA SER A 120 0.58 3.92 -16.23
C SER A 120 1.05 5.38 -16.21
N GLU A 121 0.20 6.32 -16.60
CA GLU A 121 0.45 7.76 -16.42
C GLU A 121 0.38 8.18 -14.95
N ALA A 122 -0.55 7.58 -14.21
CA ALA A 122 -0.71 7.77 -12.78
C ALA A 122 -0.92 6.41 -12.12
N PHE A 123 -0.15 6.12 -11.06
CA PHE A 123 -0.27 4.85 -10.34
C PHE A 123 0.14 5.00 -8.88
N LEU A 124 -0.76 4.58 -7.98
CA LEU A 124 -0.55 4.57 -6.55
C LEU A 124 -0.63 3.14 -6.04
N LEU A 125 0.46 2.63 -5.50
CA LEU A 125 0.51 1.28 -4.93
C LEU A 125 0.51 1.33 -3.41
N GLY A 126 -0.58 0.89 -2.80
CA GLY A 126 -0.69 0.74 -1.34
C GLY A 126 -0.09 -0.58 -0.86
N VAL A 127 0.75 -0.50 0.16
CA VAL A 127 1.42 -1.65 0.77
C VAL A 127 1.36 -1.52 2.29
N ALA A 128 0.95 -2.59 2.99
CA ALA A 128 1.16 -2.71 4.42
C ALA A 128 2.54 -3.34 4.66
N PRO A 129 3.52 -2.59 5.20
CA PRO A 129 4.91 -3.04 5.27
C PRO A 129 5.11 -4.23 6.22
N GLU A 130 4.27 -4.38 7.25
CA GLU A 130 4.28 -5.55 8.14
C GLU A 130 3.94 -6.84 7.37
N GLY A 131 3.14 -6.75 6.31
CA GLY A 131 2.65 -7.87 5.49
C GLY A 131 1.74 -8.83 6.24
N THR A 132 1.35 -8.51 7.45
CA THR A 132 0.45 -9.25 8.34
C THR A 132 -0.17 -8.27 9.35
N ARG A 133 -1.15 -8.73 10.14
CA ARG A 133 -1.74 -8.00 11.27
C ARG A 133 -1.28 -8.53 12.63
N LYS A 134 -0.32 -9.45 12.63
CA LYS A 134 0.32 -9.99 13.82
C LYS A 134 1.63 -9.24 14.06
N LEU A 135 2.08 -9.20 15.30
CA LEU A 135 3.41 -8.72 15.64
C LEU A 135 4.47 -9.47 14.83
N THR A 136 5.40 -8.73 14.26
CA THR A 136 6.57 -9.24 13.54
C THR A 136 7.83 -8.56 14.06
N GLU A 137 8.99 -9.07 13.70
CA GLU A 137 10.26 -8.49 14.11
C GLU A 137 10.61 -7.17 13.43
N GLY A 138 9.88 -6.78 12.38
CA GLY A 138 10.09 -5.56 11.62
C GLY A 138 9.26 -5.51 10.33
N TRP A 139 9.57 -4.56 9.48
CA TRP A 139 8.90 -4.32 8.22
C TRP A 139 9.57 -5.06 7.05
N LYS A 140 8.77 -5.64 6.17
CA LYS A 140 9.25 -6.18 4.89
C LYS A 140 9.64 -5.02 3.98
N THR A 141 10.80 -5.12 3.36
CA THR A 141 11.39 -4.04 2.57
C THR A 141 10.93 -4.00 1.10
N GLY A 142 10.00 -4.86 0.71
CA GLY A 142 9.52 -4.93 -0.68
C GLY A 142 8.99 -3.61 -1.24
N PHE A 143 8.26 -2.83 -0.44
CA PHE A 143 7.75 -1.52 -0.83
C PHE A 143 8.87 -0.52 -1.16
N TYR A 144 9.96 -0.58 -0.40
CA TYR A 144 11.13 0.26 -0.57
C TYR A 144 11.84 -0.01 -1.90
N TRP A 145 12.07 -1.28 -2.18
CA TRP A 145 12.72 -1.70 -3.43
C TRP A 145 11.83 -1.47 -4.65
N ILE A 146 10.50 -1.59 -4.52
CA ILE A 146 9.56 -1.20 -5.58
C ILE A 146 9.69 0.31 -5.87
N ALA A 147 9.74 1.14 -4.84
CA ALA A 147 9.87 2.58 -5.01
C ALA A 147 11.22 2.96 -5.65
N MET A 148 12.31 2.30 -5.24
CA MET A 148 13.64 2.47 -5.85
C MET A 148 13.65 2.09 -7.33
N GLU A 149 13.15 0.91 -7.67
CA GLU A 149 13.11 0.41 -9.04
C GLU A 149 12.26 1.28 -9.95
N ALA A 150 11.07 1.67 -9.47
CA ALA A 150 10.15 2.54 -10.20
C ALA A 150 10.57 4.03 -10.17
N LYS A 151 11.61 4.41 -9.41
CA LYS A 151 12.06 5.80 -9.23
C LYS A 151 10.96 6.74 -8.76
N VAL A 152 10.14 6.28 -7.83
CA VAL A 152 9.01 7.03 -7.28
C VAL A 152 9.16 7.25 -5.78
N PRO A 153 8.58 8.33 -5.22
CA PRO A 153 8.60 8.55 -3.78
C PRO A 153 7.67 7.59 -3.02
N ILE A 154 7.85 7.56 -1.70
CA ILE A 154 7.00 6.84 -0.77
C ILE A 154 6.18 7.85 0.03
N ALA A 155 4.85 7.70 0.00
CA ALA A 155 3.92 8.44 0.83
C ALA A 155 3.53 7.61 2.06
N CYS A 156 3.47 8.25 3.23
CA CYS A 156 3.06 7.61 4.47
C CYS A 156 1.56 7.83 4.71
N ALA A 157 0.78 6.76 4.72
CA ALA A 157 -0.63 6.77 5.08
C ALA A 157 -0.86 6.04 6.39
N PHE A 158 -1.87 6.45 7.16
CA PHE A 158 -2.10 5.96 8.50
C PHE A 158 -3.57 5.81 8.84
N ILE A 159 -3.84 5.01 9.87
CA ILE A 159 -5.11 4.96 10.59
C ILE A 159 -4.77 5.11 12.09
N ASP A 160 -5.21 6.20 12.69
CA ASP A 160 -4.99 6.52 14.10
C ASP A 160 -6.29 6.35 14.90
N TYR A 161 -6.30 5.36 15.78
CA TYR A 161 -7.47 5.03 16.59
C TYR A 161 -7.63 5.95 17.81
N ALA A 162 -6.55 6.57 18.29
CA ALA A 162 -6.64 7.53 19.39
C ALA A 162 -7.42 8.78 19.00
N THR A 163 -7.16 9.28 17.80
CA THR A 163 -7.80 10.50 17.28
C THR A 163 -8.95 10.22 16.32
N LYS A 164 -9.20 8.95 15.98
CA LYS A 164 -10.16 8.53 14.93
C LYS A 164 -9.90 9.26 13.61
N THR A 165 -8.66 9.31 13.18
CA THR A 165 -8.27 9.92 11.90
C THR A 165 -7.56 8.92 11.01
N GLY A 166 -7.67 9.12 9.71
CA GLY A 166 -6.93 8.34 8.73
C GLY A 166 -6.66 9.16 7.48
N GLY A 167 -5.57 8.84 6.79
CA GLY A 167 -5.19 9.55 5.58
C GLY A 167 -3.70 9.62 5.36
N PHE A 168 -3.18 10.77 4.93
CA PHE A 168 -1.77 10.98 4.63
C PHE A 168 -1.05 11.78 5.72
N LEU A 169 0.17 11.36 6.03
CA LEU A 169 1.17 12.19 6.67
C LEU A 169 1.78 13.15 5.62
N LYS A 170 2.33 14.26 6.11
CA LYS A 170 2.65 15.41 5.23
C LYS A 170 3.75 15.13 4.22
N ASP A 171 4.81 14.42 4.64
CA ASP A 171 6.04 14.39 3.88
C ASP A 171 6.15 13.16 2.98
N LEU A 172 6.68 13.37 1.77
CA LEU A 172 7.11 12.30 0.88
C LEU A 172 8.55 11.90 1.22
N ILE A 173 8.80 10.60 1.26
CA ILE A 173 10.14 10.05 1.47
C ILE A 173 10.67 9.56 0.13
N HIS A 174 11.78 10.13 -0.30
CA HIS A 174 12.50 9.71 -1.50
C HIS A 174 13.57 8.70 -1.09
N PRO A 175 13.44 7.41 -1.49
CA PRO A 175 14.42 6.40 -1.12
C PRO A 175 15.82 6.78 -1.62
N THR A 176 16.82 6.73 -0.71
CA THR A 176 18.19 7.12 -1.02
C THR A 176 19.10 5.94 -1.38
N GLY A 177 18.66 4.72 -1.07
CA GLY A 177 19.47 3.49 -1.13
C GLY A 177 20.09 3.12 0.22
N ASP A 178 20.21 4.06 1.14
CA ASP A 178 20.57 3.80 2.53
C ASP A 178 19.31 3.48 3.34
N ILE A 179 18.96 2.21 3.37
CA ILE A 179 17.69 1.76 3.95
C ILE A 179 17.58 2.05 5.45
N ASP A 180 18.68 1.98 6.18
CA ASP A 180 18.67 2.20 7.63
C ASP A 180 18.38 3.66 7.96
N LYS A 181 19.00 4.58 7.22
CA LYS A 181 18.77 6.02 7.30
C LYS A 181 17.36 6.39 6.87
N ASP A 182 16.86 5.81 5.79
CA ASP A 182 15.51 6.08 5.31
C ASP A 182 14.44 5.54 6.29
N PHE A 183 14.73 4.44 7.00
CA PHE A 183 13.85 3.92 8.04
C PHE A 183 13.75 4.83 9.28
N ASP A 184 14.73 5.69 9.54
CA ASP A 184 14.62 6.73 10.57
C ASP A 184 13.51 7.72 10.23
N LEU A 185 13.33 8.06 8.96
CA LEU A 185 12.25 8.94 8.50
C LEU A 185 10.87 8.27 8.73
N PHE A 186 10.75 6.97 8.46
CA PHE A 186 9.50 6.24 8.76
C PHE A 186 9.23 6.18 10.27
N ARG A 187 10.24 5.95 11.11
CA ARG A 187 10.10 5.99 12.58
C ARG A 187 9.57 7.34 13.06
N GLN A 188 10.12 8.44 12.53
CA GLN A 188 9.67 9.78 12.87
C GLN A 188 8.23 10.04 12.41
N ALA A 189 7.90 9.64 11.17
CA ALA A 189 6.58 9.85 10.59
C ALA A 189 5.47 9.16 11.40
N TYR A 190 5.70 7.93 11.84
CA TYR A 190 4.71 7.13 12.57
C TYR A 190 4.79 7.20 14.09
N ALA A 191 5.69 8.00 14.66
CA ALA A 191 5.96 8.06 16.11
C ALA A 191 4.73 8.36 16.99
N LYS A 192 3.73 9.05 16.43
CA LYS A 192 2.52 9.50 17.15
C LYS A 192 1.25 8.73 16.75
N ILE A 193 1.36 7.74 15.89
CA ILE A 193 0.20 7.00 15.38
C ILE A 193 -0.13 5.83 16.31
N THR A 194 -1.37 5.79 16.76
CA THR A 194 -1.88 4.74 17.67
C THR A 194 -2.69 3.72 16.88
N PRO A 195 -2.22 2.46 16.76
CA PRO A 195 -2.96 1.40 16.09
C PRO A 195 -4.15 0.91 16.94
N LYS A 196 -5.06 0.13 16.33
CA LYS A 196 -6.17 -0.51 17.04
C LYS A 196 -5.70 -1.46 18.15
N PHE A 197 -4.62 -2.18 17.90
CA PHE A 197 -4.02 -3.15 18.80
C PHE A 197 -2.53 -2.84 18.98
N PRO A 198 -2.17 -1.98 19.98
CA PRO A 198 -0.79 -1.57 20.20
C PRO A 198 0.18 -2.75 20.41
N GLU A 199 -0.29 -3.82 21.05
CA GLU A 199 0.48 -5.04 21.32
C GLU A 199 0.86 -5.82 20.04
N LYS A 200 0.24 -5.49 18.90
CA LYS A 200 0.52 -6.09 17.57
C LYS A 200 1.36 -5.19 16.68
N MET A 201 1.69 -3.99 17.16
CA MET A 201 2.48 -3.05 16.37
C MET A 201 3.92 -3.56 16.24
N SER A 202 4.33 -3.81 15.00
CA SER A 202 5.70 -4.25 14.70
C SER A 202 6.68 -3.08 14.78
N PRO A 203 7.91 -3.30 15.27
CA PRO A 203 8.93 -2.25 15.29
C PRO A 203 9.25 -1.80 13.85
N ILE A 204 9.45 -0.49 13.70
CA ILE A 204 9.77 0.11 12.39
C ILE A 204 11.26 -0.03 12.13
N ARG A 205 11.66 -1.20 11.67
CA ARG A 205 13.02 -1.52 11.24
C ARG A 205 12.97 -2.44 10.02
N PRO A 206 13.96 -2.35 9.11
CA PRO A 206 13.97 -3.23 7.95
C PRO A 206 14.21 -4.68 8.37
N LEU A 207 13.38 -5.59 7.88
CA LEU A 207 13.71 -7.01 7.95
C LEU A 207 14.79 -7.33 6.91
N PRO A 208 15.77 -8.17 7.25
CA PRO A 208 16.76 -8.63 6.29
C PRO A 208 16.07 -9.20 5.05
N GLN A 209 16.54 -8.85 3.87
CA GLN A 209 16.09 -9.54 2.67
C GLN A 209 16.55 -11.01 2.77
N PRO A 210 15.64 -11.96 2.52
CA PRO A 210 16.10 -13.34 2.33
C PRO A 210 17.08 -13.35 1.17
N LYS A 211 18.25 -13.95 1.37
CA LYS A 211 19.24 -14.15 0.29
C LYS A 211 18.51 -14.71 -0.94
N ALA A 212 18.80 -14.14 -2.10
CA ALA A 212 18.37 -14.72 -3.36
C ALA A 212 18.80 -16.20 -3.39
N PRO A 213 17.95 -17.13 -3.86
CA PRO A 213 18.41 -18.50 -4.10
C PRO A 213 19.61 -18.44 -5.03
N PRO A 214 20.62 -19.29 -4.83
CA PRO A 214 21.76 -19.34 -5.74
C PRO A 214 21.23 -19.51 -7.17
N ALA A 215 21.82 -18.77 -8.09
CA ALA A 215 21.53 -18.94 -9.52
C ALA A 215 21.69 -20.43 -9.84
N ALA A 216 20.64 -21.01 -10.44
CA ALA A 216 20.72 -22.37 -10.92
C ALA A 216 21.87 -22.46 -11.92
N ALA A 217 22.86 -23.28 -11.58
CA ALA A 217 24.02 -23.58 -12.44
C ALA A 217 23.60 -24.36 -13.67
#